data_8aff07aeff75609af7c4a52b6e873148
#
_entry.id   8aff07aeff75609af7c4a52b6e873148
#
_cell.length_a   1.000
_cell.length_b   1.000
_cell.length_c   1.000
_cell.angle_alpha   90.00
_cell.angle_beta   90.00
_cell.angle_gamma   90.00
#
_symmetry.space_group_name_H-M   'P 1'
#
loop_
_entity.id
_entity.type
_entity.pdbx_description
1 polymer ?
#
loop_
_entity_poly.entity_id
_entity_poly.type
_entity_poly.pdbx_seq_one_letter_code
_entity_poly.pdbx_strand_id
1 'polypeptide(L)'
;MSKLRPNALKAAEILFGMKSGYVLDYSNASFAAFFNFFDVDIESEKFGGPALSKANRLRSFLSSASDELVGKVLEELLEAAPSSVKDDHPNELMSLQREISRLLGGEISSKVEDFSIPTLPRLAFAGWDQNVLNVLNHRIFEVEALLKINAWLSAIILTGSILEGVLLTLAQKHPKLYNSAKASPKGKDGKSKLFSEWNLGTLIDVAREVGHIREDASKFSHYLKEFRNYVHVNQQIKANFSPDRVTALLCIITLKTSLDRFILLDERQRRVPSAPSSKS
;
A
#
# COMPACT_ATOMS: atom_id res chain seq x y z
N MET A 1 23.31 10.30 23.23
CA MET A 1 22.07 10.12 24.02
C MET A 1 20.93 9.95 23.06
N SER A 2 20.16 8.88 23.21
CA SER A 2 19.02 8.60 22.32
C SER A 2 17.92 9.65 22.47
N LYS A 3 17.33 10.03 21.34
CA LYS A 3 16.16 10.93 21.26
C LYS A 3 14.85 10.15 21.12
N LEU A 4 14.78 8.96 21.75
CA LEU A 4 13.55 8.15 21.74
C LEU A 4 12.35 8.96 22.25
N ARG A 5 11.28 9.01 21.43
CA ARG A 5 10.08 9.79 21.75
C ARG A 5 9.26 9.11 22.85
N PRO A 6 8.61 9.87 23.77
CA PRO A 6 7.83 9.30 24.87
C PRO A 6 6.76 8.30 24.44
N ASN A 7 6.08 8.56 23.34
CA ASN A 7 5.06 7.64 22.79
C ASN A 7 5.66 6.31 22.32
N ALA A 8 6.86 6.32 21.74
CA ALA A 8 7.54 5.10 21.32
C ALA A 8 8.07 4.30 22.52
N LEU A 9 8.55 4.98 23.58
CA LEU A 9 8.90 4.32 24.84
C LEU A 9 7.68 3.61 25.44
N LYS A 10 6.53 4.29 25.50
CA LYS A 10 5.28 3.69 25.97
C LYS A 10 4.85 2.49 25.12
N ALA A 11 4.99 2.57 23.80
CA ALA A 11 4.72 1.47 22.90
C ALA A 11 5.65 0.28 23.14
N ALA A 12 6.95 0.51 23.31
CA ALA A 12 7.92 -0.53 23.67
C ALA A 12 7.58 -1.19 25.01
N GLU A 13 7.17 -0.42 26.02
CA GLU A 13 6.78 -0.93 27.34
C GLU A 13 5.57 -1.89 27.25
N ILE A 14 4.62 -1.60 26.39
CA ILE A 14 3.43 -2.44 26.14
C ILE A 14 3.84 -3.70 25.38
N LEU A 15 4.49 -3.54 24.24
CA LEU A 15 4.82 -4.65 23.34
C LEU A 15 5.84 -5.64 23.95
N PHE A 16 6.72 -5.16 24.83
CA PHE A 16 7.73 -6.00 25.47
C PHE A 16 7.34 -6.42 26.91
N GLY A 17 6.13 -6.09 27.37
CA GLY A 17 5.63 -6.51 28.67
C GLY A 17 6.39 -5.94 29.88
N MET A 18 6.90 -4.69 29.77
CA MET A 18 7.87 -4.15 30.74
C MET A 18 7.28 -3.72 32.09
N LYS A 19 5.95 -3.75 32.29
CA LYS A 19 5.28 -3.29 33.52
C LYS A 19 5.70 -4.07 34.76
N SER A 20 5.98 -5.36 34.64
CA SER A 20 6.33 -6.26 35.75
C SER A 20 7.84 -6.36 35.98
N GLY A 21 8.66 -5.51 35.35
CA GLY A 21 10.11 -5.59 35.42
C GLY A 21 10.79 -6.60 34.52
N TYR A 22 10.00 -7.34 33.74
CA TYR A 22 10.48 -8.26 32.71
C TYR A 22 10.63 -7.53 31.34
N VAL A 23 11.27 -8.22 30.41
CA VAL A 23 11.32 -7.85 28.99
C VAL A 23 11.06 -9.12 28.22
N LEU A 24 9.92 -9.21 27.53
CA LEU A 24 9.46 -10.45 26.92
C LEU A 24 9.60 -11.64 27.89
N ASP A 25 10.01 -12.79 27.41
CA ASP A 25 10.27 -14.01 28.19
C ASP A 25 11.76 -14.23 28.52
N TYR A 26 12.61 -13.22 28.28
CA TYR A 26 14.05 -13.34 28.55
C TYR A 26 14.33 -13.67 30.04
N SER A 27 15.19 -14.65 30.26
CA SER A 27 15.90 -14.82 31.52
C SER A 27 16.98 -13.74 31.67
N ASN A 28 17.61 -13.59 32.86
CA ASN A 28 18.75 -12.66 33.01
C ASN A 28 19.92 -13.06 32.09
N ALA A 29 20.22 -14.35 32.00
CA ALA A 29 21.30 -14.84 31.14
C ALA A 29 21.04 -14.63 29.66
N SER A 30 19.82 -14.94 29.17
CA SER A 30 19.48 -14.73 27.76
C SER A 30 19.34 -13.25 27.41
N PHE A 31 18.92 -12.41 28.35
CA PHE A 31 18.90 -10.96 28.18
C PHE A 31 20.31 -10.37 28.04
N ALA A 32 21.24 -10.80 28.89
CA ALA A 32 22.64 -10.40 28.77
C ALA A 32 23.27 -10.89 27.46
N ALA A 33 23.01 -12.15 27.08
CA ALA A 33 23.49 -12.70 25.79
C ALA A 33 22.94 -11.94 24.58
N PHE A 34 21.67 -11.55 24.62
CA PHE A 34 21.06 -10.70 23.58
C PHE A 34 21.81 -9.37 23.41
N PHE A 35 22.13 -8.69 24.51
CA PHE A 35 22.85 -7.41 24.43
C PHE A 35 24.32 -7.57 24.04
N ASN A 36 24.96 -8.68 24.43
CA ASN A 36 26.33 -9.00 24.00
C ASN A 36 26.46 -9.11 22.47
N PHE A 37 25.40 -9.52 21.75
CA PHE A 37 25.36 -9.52 20.29
C PHE A 37 25.58 -8.11 19.69
N PHE A 38 25.25 -7.06 20.45
CA PHE A 38 25.44 -5.66 20.07
C PHE A 38 26.70 -5.02 20.73
N ASP A 39 27.60 -5.82 21.26
CA ASP A 39 28.79 -5.36 22.04
C ASP A 39 28.42 -4.48 23.24
N VAL A 40 27.26 -4.74 23.88
CA VAL A 40 26.75 -4.02 25.04
C VAL A 40 26.71 -4.92 26.27
N ASP A 41 27.46 -4.55 27.30
CA ASP A 41 27.30 -5.14 28.65
C ASP A 41 26.13 -4.45 29.37
N ILE A 42 24.91 -5.05 29.23
CA ILE A 42 23.69 -4.51 29.85
C ILE A 42 23.68 -4.65 31.39
N GLU A 43 24.61 -5.40 31.95
CA GLU A 43 24.75 -5.58 33.39
C GLU A 43 25.75 -4.59 34.03
N SER A 44 26.40 -3.77 33.21
CA SER A 44 27.29 -2.71 33.70
C SER A 44 26.57 -1.65 34.52
N GLU A 45 27.31 -1.01 35.43
CA GLU A 45 26.82 0.11 36.28
C GLU A 45 26.27 1.29 35.42
N LYS A 46 26.72 1.40 34.17
CA LYS A 46 26.22 2.40 33.23
C LYS A 46 24.70 2.28 32.98
N PHE A 47 24.17 1.06 33.06
CA PHE A 47 22.73 0.79 32.89
C PHE A 47 22.03 0.44 34.18
N GLY A 48 22.71 0.62 35.31
CA GLY A 48 22.20 0.44 36.67
C GLY A 48 22.53 -0.90 37.32
N GLY A 49 23.40 -1.68 36.69
CA GLY A 49 23.93 -2.93 37.25
C GLY A 49 22.92 -4.09 37.32
N PRO A 50 23.38 -5.27 37.78
CA PRO A 50 22.56 -6.48 37.84
C PRO A 50 21.44 -6.44 38.88
N ALA A 51 21.50 -5.49 39.83
CA ALA A 51 20.46 -5.31 40.87
C ALA A 51 19.15 -4.74 40.30
N LEU A 52 19.19 -4.03 39.14
CA LEU A 52 18.00 -3.51 38.51
C LEU A 52 17.27 -4.60 37.69
N SER A 53 15.95 -4.46 37.60
CA SER A 53 15.16 -5.32 36.74
C SER A 53 15.55 -5.15 35.24
N LYS A 54 15.34 -6.17 34.41
CA LYS A 54 15.60 -6.12 32.97
C LYS A 54 14.92 -4.92 32.30
N ALA A 55 13.68 -4.64 32.66
CA ALA A 55 12.93 -3.49 32.14
C ALA A 55 13.60 -2.15 32.50
N ASN A 56 14.14 -2.00 33.74
CA ASN A 56 14.83 -0.77 34.13
C ASN A 56 16.20 -0.64 33.44
N ARG A 57 16.94 -1.72 33.30
CA ARG A 57 18.19 -1.74 32.51
C ARG A 57 17.94 -1.37 31.04
N LEU A 58 16.87 -1.91 30.45
CA LEU A 58 16.47 -1.52 29.11
C LEU A 58 16.11 -0.04 29.00
N ARG A 59 15.33 0.52 29.92
CA ARG A 59 15.04 1.97 29.98
C ARG A 59 16.31 2.83 30.06
N SER A 60 17.26 2.44 30.93
CA SER A 60 18.55 3.12 31.03
C SER A 60 19.34 3.06 29.72
N PHE A 61 19.37 1.91 29.07
CA PHE A 61 19.95 1.74 27.73
C PHE A 61 19.29 2.63 26.70
N LEU A 62 17.96 2.58 26.58
CA LEU A 62 17.19 3.35 25.59
C LEU A 62 17.39 4.86 25.75
N SER A 63 17.69 5.35 26.94
CA SER A 63 17.93 6.78 27.21
C SER A 63 19.37 7.22 26.98
N SER A 64 20.36 6.30 27.08
CA SER A 64 21.79 6.64 27.12
C SER A 64 22.60 6.20 25.91
N ALA A 65 22.15 5.20 25.15
CA ALA A 65 22.83 4.70 23.96
C ALA A 65 22.65 5.65 22.75
N SER A 66 23.35 5.38 21.65
CA SER A 66 23.16 6.12 20.38
C SER A 66 21.83 5.77 19.71
N ASP A 67 21.29 6.68 18.91
CA ASP A 67 20.05 6.47 18.17
C ASP A 67 20.12 5.20 17.28
N GLU A 68 21.20 5.00 16.55
CA GLU A 68 21.40 3.82 15.71
C GLU A 68 21.38 2.50 16.50
N LEU A 69 22.09 2.47 17.62
CA LEU A 69 22.16 1.27 18.45
C LEU A 69 20.81 0.96 19.14
N VAL A 70 20.12 2.00 19.60
CA VAL A 70 18.75 1.86 20.13
C VAL A 70 17.79 1.34 19.07
N GLY A 71 17.89 1.85 17.84
CA GLY A 71 17.09 1.38 16.71
C GLY A 71 17.28 -0.12 16.42
N LYS A 72 18.54 -0.57 16.32
CA LYS A 72 18.89 -1.99 16.09
C LYS A 72 18.35 -2.90 17.20
N VAL A 73 18.54 -2.52 18.45
CA VAL A 73 18.06 -3.29 19.61
C VAL A 73 16.53 -3.36 19.64
N LEU A 74 15.84 -2.26 19.38
CA LEU A 74 14.36 -2.24 19.34
C LEU A 74 13.79 -3.06 18.19
N GLU A 75 14.46 -3.08 17.04
CA GLU A 75 14.07 -3.89 15.87
C GLU A 75 14.10 -5.38 16.20
N GLU A 76 15.20 -5.87 16.75
CA GLU A 76 15.36 -7.27 17.14
C GLU A 76 14.42 -7.67 18.29
N LEU A 77 14.21 -6.81 19.29
CA LEU A 77 13.22 -7.06 20.34
C LEU A 77 11.79 -7.11 19.78
N LEU A 78 11.51 -6.28 18.81
CA LEU A 78 10.20 -6.27 18.16
C LEU A 78 10.01 -7.53 17.31
N GLU A 79 11.04 -8.03 16.64
CA GLU A 79 10.99 -9.30 15.92
C GLU A 79 10.72 -10.47 16.86
N ALA A 80 11.40 -10.50 18.03
CA ALA A 80 11.23 -11.51 19.06
C ALA A 80 9.87 -11.44 19.79
N ALA A 81 9.14 -10.33 19.71
CA ALA A 81 7.85 -10.19 20.40
C ALA A 81 6.79 -11.12 19.78
N PRO A 82 5.94 -11.77 20.59
CA PRO A 82 4.90 -12.69 20.11
C PRO A 82 3.92 -12.00 19.15
N SER A 83 3.52 -12.72 18.08
CA SER A 83 2.55 -12.20 17.11
C SER A 83 1.23 -11.80 17.76
N SER A 84 0.75 -12.58 18.75
CA SER A 84 -0.47 -12.25 19.48
C SER A 84 -0.41 -10.87 20.17
N VAL A 85 0.73 -10.50 20.76
CA VAL A 85 0.89 -9.18 21.38
C VAL A 85 0.90 -8.07 20.33
N LYS A 86 1.52 -8.32 19.18
CA LYS A 86 1.54 -7.37 18.05
C LYS A 86 0.13 -7.16 17.48
N ASP A 87 -0.65 -8.24 17.37
CA ASP A 87 -2.03 -8.21 16.84
C ASP A 87 -2.99 -7.51 17.82
N ASP A 88 -2.78 -7.67 19.13
CA ASP A 88 -3.58 -7.00 20.16
C ASP A 88 -3.27 -5.50 20.30
N HIS A 89 -2.09 -5.05 19.84
CA HIS A 89 -1.59 -3.68 20.00
C HIS A 89 -1.11 -3.03 18.69
N PRO A 90 -1.95 -2.94 17.64
CA PRO A 90 -1.54 -2.49 16.30
C PRO A 90 -1.07 -1.02 16.27
N ASN A 91 -1.62 -0.15 17.12
CA ASN A 91 -1.24 1.26 17.19
C ASN A 91 0.15 1.43 17.81
N GLU A 92 0.44 0.68 18.86
CA GLU A 92 1.74 0.64 19.53
C GLU A 92 2.80 0.05 18.60
N LEU A 93 2.47 -1.03 17.88
CA LEU A 93 3.33 -1.63 16.86
C LEU A 93 3.73 -0.61 15.80
N MET A 94 2.75 0.07 15.22
CA MET A 94 2.99 1.09 14.20
C MET A 94 3.81 2.27 14.74
N SER A 95 3.54 2.71 15.99
CA SER A 95 4.27 3.80 16.63
C SER A 95 5.74 3.43 16.85
N LEU A 96 5.99 2.20 17.32
CA LEU A 96 7.36 1.72 17.58
C LEU A 96 8.12 1.49 16.26
N GLN A 97 7.51 0.91 15.24
CA GLN A 97 8.12 0.71 13.92
C GLN A 97 8.56 2.03 13.26
N ARG A 98 7.72 3.07 13.34
CA ARG A 98 8.08 4.41 12.85
C ARG A 98 9.29 4.99 13.58
N GLU A 99 9.35 4.79 14.89
CA GLU A 99 10.46 5.29 15.69
C GLU A 99 11.75 4.51 15.45
N ILE A 100 11.69 3.18 15.31
CA ILE A 100 12.81 2.33 14.90
C ILE A 100 13.38 2.83 13.57
N SER A 101 12.53 3.01 12.56
CA SER A 101 12.93 3.54 11.26
C SER A 101 13.65 4.89 11.39
N ARG A 102 13.13 5.80 12.22
CA ARG A 102 13.76 7.10 12.46
C ARG A 102 15.14 6.98 13.13
N LEU A 103 15.28 6.11 14.14
CA LEU A 103 16.51 5.92 14.91
C LEU A 103 17.61 5.26 14.09
N LEU A 104 17.28 4.36 13.19
CA LEU A 104 18.23 3.68 12.30
C LEU A 104 18.78 4.58 11.20
N GLY A 105 18.55 5.88 11.31
CA GLY A 105 18.88 6.79 10.20
C GLY A 105 17.97 6.56 9.02
N GLY A 106 16.80 6.00 9.33
CA GLY A 106 15.80 5.52 8.39
C GLY A 106 15.36 6.59 7.42
N GLU A 107 16.22 6.77 6.48
CA GLU A 107 15.94 7.12 5.10
C GLU A 107 15.12 6.03 4.40
N ILE A 108 14.66 4.97 5.11
CA ILE A 108 13.60 4.12 4.54
C ILE A 108 12.31 4.92 4.42
N SER A 109 12.02 5.79 5.38
CA SER A 109 10.98 6.82 5.20
C SER A 109 11.37 7.82 4.13
N SER A 110 12.63 8.29 4.06
CA SER A 110 13.06 9.24 3.05
C SER A 110 13.29 8.62 1.67
N LYS A 111 13.73 7.35 1.58
CA LYS A 111 13.80 6.65 0.28
C LYS A 111 12.45 6.24 -0.26
N VAL A 112 11.47 5.96 0.60
CA VAL A 112 10.06 5.81 0.19
C VAL A 112 9.38 7.18 0.04
N GLU A 113 9.82 8.19 0.78
CA GLU A 113 9.43 9.60 0.57
C GLU A 113 10.01 10.18 -0.72
N ASP A 114 11.15 9.68 -1.17
CA ASP A 114 11.81 10.09 -2.43
C ASP A 114 11.19 9.41 -3.68
N PHE A 115 10.32 8.42 -3.51
CA PHE A 115 9.42 8.03 -4.59
C PHE A 115 8.41 9.16 -4.78
N SER A 116 8.73 10.06 -5.70
CA SER A 116 7.81 11.11 -6.14
C SER A 116 6.48 10.46 -6.54
N ILE A 117 5.39 11.00 -6.00
CA ILE A 117 4.05 10.55 -6.37
C ILE A 117 3.93 10.70 -7.89
N PRO A 118 3.68 9.62 -8.64
CA PRO A 118 3.62 9.72 -10.08
C PRO A 118 2.42 10.58 -10.48
N THR A 119 2.66 11.61 -11.27
CA THR A 119 1.60 12.44 -11.83
C THR A 119 0.75 11.60 -12.77
N LEU A 120 -0.54 11.56 -12.55
CA LEU A 120 -1.48 10.90 -13.44
C LEU A 120 -1.75 11.75 -14.69
N PRO A 121 -1.84 11.13 -15.89
CA PRO A 121 -2.14 11.87 -17.10
C PRO A 121 -3.57 12.41 -17.07
N ARG A 122 -3.80 13.57 -17.67
CA ARG A 122 -5.14 14.07 -17.96
C ARG A 122 -5.71 13.32 -19.16
N LEU A 123 -6.95 12.90 -19.07
CA LEU A 123 -7.58 12.09 -20.09
C LEU A 123 -8.23 12.98 -21.14
N ALA A 124 -7.89 12.73 -22.40
CA ALA A 124 -8.41 13.45 -23.57
C ALA A 124 -8.58 12.49 -24.76
N PHE A 125 -9.37 11.45 -24.57
CA PHE A 125 -9.59 10.42 -25.58
C PHE A 125 -10.53 10.90 -26.70
N ALA A 126 -10.18 10.58 -27.94
CA ALA A 126 -10.99 10.96 -29.11
C ALA A 126 -12.37 10.29 -29.11
N GLY A 127 -13.39 11.10 -29.35
CA GLY A 127 -14.77 10.62 -29.44
C GLY A 127 -15.35 10.07 -28.14
N TRP A 128 -14.74 10.30 -26.97
CA TRP A 128 -15.35 10.02 -25.68
C TRP A 128 -16.35 11.11 -25.31
N ASP A 129 -17.37 10.73 -24.53
CA ASP A 129 -18.31 11.70 -23.95
C ASP A 129 -17.55 12.67 -23.02
N GLN A 130 -17.73 13.96 -23.25
CA GLN A 130 -17.07 15.00 -22.46
C GLN A 130 -17.43 14.94 -20.97
N ASN A 131 -18.66 14.54 -20.63
CA ASN A 131 -19.07 14.37 -19.26
C ASN A 131 -18.29 13.26 -18.55
N VAL A 132 -18.06 12.13 -19.25
CA VAL A 132 -17.23 11.03 -18.75
C VAL A 132 -15.80 11.50 -18.52
N LEU A 133 -15.21 12.20 -19.49
CA LEU A 133 -13.85 12.75 -19.35
C LEU A 133 -13.74 13.73 -18.19
N ASN A 134 -14.71 14.62 -18.04
CA ASN A 134 -14.75 15.60 -16.95
C ASN A 134 -14.78 14.89 -15.58
N VAL A 135 -15.65 13.88 -15.42
CA VAL A 135 -15.75 13.11 -14.15
C VAL A 135 -14.44 12.38 -13.88
N LEU A 136 -13.85 11.70 -14.87
CA LEU A 136 -12.60 10.95 -14.68
C LEU A 136 -11.44 11.89 -14.34
N ASN A 137 -11.30 13.02 -15.03
CA ASN A 137 -10.26 14.01 -14.75
C ASN A 137 -10.44 14.68 -13.38
N HIS A 138 -11.68 14.90 -12.95
CA HIS A 138 -11.95 15.40 -11.60
C HIS A 138 -11.50 14.39 -10.53
N ARG A 139 -11.81 13.10 -10.70
CA ARG A 139 -11.33 12.03 -9.81
C ARG A 139 -9.80 11.94 -9.77
N ILE A 140 -9.13 12.13 -10.91
CA ILE A 140 -7.66 12.18 -10.94
C ILE A 140 -7.15 13.33 -10.04
N PHE A 141 -7.75 14.50 -10.14
CA PHE A 141 -7.42 15.64 -9.28
C PHE A 141 -7.66 15.32 -7.78
N GLU A 142 -8.79 14.67 -7.46
CA GLU A 142 -9.10 14.26 -6.09
C GLU A 142 -8.08 13.25 -5.55
N VAL A 143 -7.64 12.26 -6.35
CA VAL A 143 -6.56 11.32 -5.96
C VAL A 143 -5.30 12.08 -5.61
N GLU A 144 -4.87 13.03 -6.44
CA GLU A 144 -3.68 13.85 -6.19
C GLU A 144 -3.80 14.67 -4.89
N ALA A 145 -5.01 15.16 -4.57
CA ALA A 145 -5.28 15.87 -3.32
C ALA A 145 -5.24 14.96 -2.10
N LEU A 146 -5.87 13.78 -2.18
CA LEU A 146 -5.90 12.78 -1.12
C LEU A 146 -4.50 12.27 -0.74
N LEU A 147 -3.62 12.12 -1.73
CA LEU A 147 -2.23 11.73 -1.49
C LEU A 147 -1.45 12.77 -0.69
N LYS A 148 -1.69 14.07 -0.92
CA LYS A 148 -1.04 15.16 -0.19
C LYS A 148 -1.39 15.18 1.30
N ILE A 149 -2.58 14.72 1.65
CA ILE A 149 -3.07 14.65 3.05
C ILE A 149 -2.96 13.26 3.65
N ASN A 150 -2.25 12.33 3.00
CA ASN A 150 -2.03 10.95 3.45
C ASN A 150 -3.32 10.13 3.62
N ALA A 151 -4.37 10.44 2.87
CA ALA A 151 -5.64 9.70 2.87
C ALA A 151 -5.55 8.46 1.94
N TRP A 152 -4.69 7.51 2.29
CA TRP A 152 -4.27 6.39 1.43
C TRP A 152 -5.42 5.50 0.97
N LEU A 153 -6.28 5.07 1.88
CA LEU A 153 -7.43 4.22 1.54
C LEU A 153 -8.38 4.93 0.57
N SER A 154 -8.71 6.20 0.83
CA SER A 154 -9.58 6.98 -0.05
C SER A 154 -8.97 7.15 -1.46
N ALA A 155 -7.66 7.41 -1.53
CA ALA A 155 -6.93 7.49 -2.80
C ALA A 155 -6.99 6.16 -3.58
N ILE A 156 -6.84 5.01 -2.92
CA ILE A 156 -6.92 3.69 -3.54
C ILE A 156 -8.34 3.40 -4.08
N ILE A 157 -9.37 3.67 -3.27
CA ILE A 157 -10.77 3.48 -3.68
C ILE A 157 -11.06 4.29 -4.96
N LEU A 158 -10.65 5.55 -4.97
CA LEU A 158 -10.88 6.44 -6.09
C LEU A 158 -10.04 6.04 -7.32
N THR A 159 -8.79 5.58 -7.12
CA THR A 159 -7.93 5.00 -8.17
C THR A 159 -8.60 3.81 -8.86
N GLY A 160 -9.19 2.91 -8.08
CA GLY A 160 -9.97 1.78 -8.61
C GLY A 160 -11.21 2.22 -9.39
N SER A 161 -11.88 3.27 -8.92
CA SER A 161 -13.05 3.86 -9.61
C SER A 161 -12.68 4.51 -10.94
N ILE A 162 -11.51 5.13 -11.06
CA ILE A 162 -11.00 5.67 -12.33
C ILE A 162 -10.74 4.52 -13.32
N LEU A 163 -10.03 3.49 -12.90
CA LEU A 163 -9.74 2.33 -13.74
C LEU A 163 -11.04 1.67 -14.25
N GLU A 164 -12.01 1.46 -13.37
CA GLU A 164 -13.32 0.90 -13.73
C GLU A 164 -14.05 1.75 -14.75
N GLY A 165 -14.11 3.07 -14.56
CA GLY A 165 -14.75 3.99 -15.50
C GLY A 165 -14.11 4.02 -16.86
N VAL A 166 -12.78 4.00 -16.92
CA VAL A 166 -12.03 3.93 -18.20
C VAL A 166 -12.28 2.61 -18.93
N LEU A 167 -12.19 1.48 -18.22
CA LEU A 167 -12.39 0.16 -18.82
C LEU A 167 -13.83 -0.05 -19.29
N LEU A 168 -14.81 0.42 -18.52
CA LEU A 168 -16.23 0.38 -18.91
C LEU A 168 -16.47 1.20 -20.18
N THR A 169 -15.90 2.39 -20.28
CA THR A 169 -16.03 3.24 -21.47
C THR A 169 -15.36 2.60 -22.68
N LEU A 170 -14.18 1.97 -22.51
CA LEU A 170 -13.53 1.20 -23.58
C LEU A 170 -14.40 0.03 -24.06
N ALA A 171 -15.02 -0.71 -23.15
CA ALA A 171 -15.92 -1.80 -23.49
C ALA A 171 -17.14 -1.31 -24.30
N GLN A 172 -17.73 -0.19 -23.88
CA GLN A 172 -18.85 0.45 -24.60
C GLN A 172 -18.46 0.97 -25.99
N LYS A 173 -17.23 1.40 -26.18
CA LYS A 173 -16.72 1.86 -27.46
C LYS A 173 -16.33 0.73 -28.41
N HIS A 174 -15.91 -0.40 -27.88
CA HIS A 174 -15.50 -1.57 -28.65
C HIS A 174 -16.37 -2.80 -28.36
N PRO A 175 -17.72 -2.68 -28.48
CA PRO A 175 -18.64 -3.70 -27.98
C PRO A 175 -18.46 -5.07 -28.65
N LYS A 176 -18.17 -5.11 -29.95
CA LYS A 176 -17.91 -6.38 -30.67
C LYS A 176 -16.68 -7.08 -30.12
N LEU A 177 -15.58 -6.33 -29.88
CA LEU A 177 -14.32 -6.85 -29.40
C LEU A 177 -14.47 -7.40 -27.97
N TYR A 178 -15.09 -6.63 -27.06
CA TYR A 178 -15.26 -7.03 -25.67
C TYR A 178 -16.26 -8.19 -25.51
N ASN A 179 -17.36 -8.19 -26.25
CA ASN A 179 -18.37 -9.25 -26.17
C ASN A 179 -17.89 -10.60 -26.80
N SER A 180 -16.90 -10.57 -27.70
CA SER A 180 -16.33 -11.79 -28.29
C SER A 180 -15.22 -12.42 -27.47
N ALA A 181 -14.69 -11.72 -26.46
CA ALA A 181 -13.65 -12.24 -25.57
C ALA A 181 -14.15 -13.46 -24.78
N LYS A 182 -13.25 -14.41 -24.50
CA LYS A 182 -13.57 -15.62 -23.71
C LYS A 182 -13.98 -15.28 -22.30
N ALA A 183 -13.32 -14.28 -21.69
CA ALA A 183 -13.62 -13.78 -20.35
C ALA A 183 -14.92 -12.95 -20.28
N SER A 184 -15.57 -12.66 -21.41
CA SER A 184 -16.83 -11.91 -21.42
C SER A 184 -17.94 -12.67 -20.67
N PRO A 185 -18.61 -12.07 -19.67
CA PRO A 185 -19.62 -12.74 -18.89
C PRO A 185 -20.85 -13.00 -19.72
N LYS A 186 -21.37 -14.23 -19.66
CA LYS A 186 -22.55 -14.68 -20.40
C LYS A 186 -23.75 -14.83 -19.47
N GLY A 187 -24.91 -14.47 -19.96
CA GLY A 187 -26.19 -14.78 -19.32
C GLY A 187 -26.58 -16.24 -19.49
N LYS A 188 -27.67 -16.63 -18.88
CA LYS A 188 -28.24 -18.00 -19.03
C LYS A 188 -28.64 -18.32 -20.48
N ASP A 189 -28.90 -17.33 -21.28
CA ASP A 189 -29.23 -17.41 -22.70
C ASP A 189 -28.01 -17.48 -23.63
N GLY A 190 -26.79 -17.54 -23.07
CA GLY A 190 -25.52 -17.55 -23.81
C GLY A 190 -25.08 -16.21 -24.37
N LYS A 191 -25.90 -15.16 -24.27
CA LYS A 191 -25.54 -13.80 -24.71
C LYS A 191 -24.64 -13.10 -23.68
N SER A 192 -23.84 -12.15 -24.17
CA SER A 192 -23.03 -11.30 -23.26
C SER A 192 -23.97 -10.46 -22.41
N LYS A 193 -23.63 -10.35 -21.10
CA LYS A 193 -24.33 -9.44 -20.18
C LYS A 193 -24.13 -7.99 -20.60
N LEU A 194 -25.02 -7.12 -20.16
CA LEU A 194 -24.87 -5.67 -20.34
C LEU A 194 -23.58 -5.18 -19.65
N PHE A 195 -22.85 -4.25 -20.25
CA PHE A 195 -21.61 -3.72 -19.68
C PHE A 195 -21.79 -3.11 -18.29
N SER A 196 -22.97 -2.57 -17.99
CA SER A 196 -23.33 -2.06 -16.65
C SER A 196 -23.37 -3.14 -15.56
N GLU A 197 -23.46 -4.42 -15.95
CA GLU A 197 -23.43 -5.56 -15.01
C GLU A 197 -22.03 -6.16 -14.85
N TRP A 198 -21.03 -5.64 -15.59
CA TRP A 198 -19.68 -6.13 -15.48
C TRP A 198 -18.99 -5.50 -14.26
N ASN A 199 -18.40 -6.34 -13.42
CA ASN A 199 -17.57 -5.84 -12.34
C ASN A 199 -16.15 -5.52 -12.81
N LEU A 200 -15.39 -4.79 -12.01
CA LEU A 200 -14.02 -4.38 -12.33
C LEU A 200 -13.11 -5.57 -12.69
N GLY A 201 -13.24 -6.70 -11.99
CA GLY A 201 -12.44 -7.90 -12.29
C GLY A 201 -12.70 -8.41 -13.70
N THR A 202 -13.97 -8.55 -14.10
CA THR A 202 -14.35 -8.92 -15.45
C THR A 202 -13.83 -7.94 -16.50
N LEU A 203 -13.93 -6.64 -16.24
CA LEU A 203 -13.41 -5.60 -17.13
C LEU A 203 -11.89 -5.72 -17.32
N ILE A 204 -11.14 -6.02 -16.25
CA ILE A 204 -9.69 -6.23 -16.30
C ILE A 204 -9.36 -7.48 -17.15
N ASP A 205 -10.03 -8.60 -16.92
CA ASP A 205 -9.77 -9.87 -17.61
C ASP A 205 -10.01 -9.74 -19.10
N VAL A 206 -11.15 -9.14 -19.49
CA VAL A 206 -11.47 -8.90 -20.89
C VAL A 206 -10.52 -7.90 -21.52
N ALA A 207 -10.21 -6.79 -20.84
CA ALA A 207 -9.26 -5.80 -21.35
C ALA A 207 -7.85 -6.38 -21.56
N ARG A 208 -7.42 -7.33 -20.74
CA ARG A 208 -6.18 -8.09 -20.93
C ARG A 208 -6.28 -8.99 -22.17
N GLU A 209 -7.34 -9.76 -22.29
CA GLU A 209 -7.54 -10.68 -23.40
C GLU A 209 -7.55 -9.96 -24.77
N VAL A 210 -8.19 -8.79 -24.82
CA VAL A 210 -8.25 -7.97 -26.07
C VAL A 210 -6.99 -7.07 -26.24
N GLY A 211 -6.00 -7.16 -25.35
CA GLY A 211 -4.73 -6.45 -25.46
C GLY A 211 -4.77 -4.97 -25.07
N HIS A 212 -5.82 -4.50 -24.43
CA HIS A 212 -5.89 -3.14 -23.92
C HIS A 212 -5.07 -2.96 -22.62
N ILE A 213 -5.00 -3.98 -21.77
CA ILE A 213 -4.10 -4.05 -20.62
C ILE A 213 -3.01 -5.10 -20.87
N ARG A 214 -1.79 -4.85 -20.41
CA ARG A 214 -0.69 -5.81 -20.43
C ARG A 214 -0.89 -6.87 -19.35
N GLU A 215 -0.28 -8.05 -19.53
CA GLU A 215 -0.36 -9.17 -18.58
C GLU A 215 0.09 -8.80 -17.15
N ASP A 216 1.23 -8.09 -17.06
CA ASP A 216 1.77 -7.62 -15.79
C ASP A 216 0.83 -6.59 -15.11
N ALA A 217 0.37 -5.60 -15.86
CA ALA A 217 -0.57 -4.60 -15.35
C ALA A 217 -1.91 -5.20 -14.94
N SER A 218 -2.38 -6.26 -15.60
CA SER A 218 -3.60 -6.99 -15.23
C SER A 218 -3.49 -7.59 -13.83
N LYS A 219 -2.37 -8.25 -13.51
CA LYS A 219 -2.15 -8.84 -12.18
C LYS A 219 -2.23 -7.78 -11.08
N PHE A 220 -1.52 -6.68 -11.24
CA PHE A 220 -1.58 -5.56 -10.27
C PHE A 220 -2.96 -4.90 -10.21
N SER A 221 -3.70 -4.84 -11.33
CA SER A 221 -5.07 -4.31 -11.35
C SER A 221 -6.06 -5.16 -10.55
N HIS A 222 -5.84 -6.49 -10.45
CA HIS A 222 -6.63 -7.34 -9.55
C HIS A 222 -6.37 -7.02 -8.08
N TYR A 223 -5.13 -6.75 -7.68
CA TYR A 223 -4.83 -6.25 -6.32
C TYR A 223 -5.52 -4.90 -6.05
N LEU A 224 -5.45 -3.97 -7.01
CA LEU A 224 -6.18 -2.70 -6.90
C LEU A 224 -7.69 -2.91 -6.70
N LYS A 225 -8.30 -3.86 -7.42
CA LYS A 225 -9.72 -4.24 -7.24
C LYS A 225 -9.99 -4.73 -5.81
N GLU A 226 -9.11 -5.55 -5.24
CA GLU A 226 -9.27 -6.06 -3.89
C GLU A 226 -9.20 -4.94 -2.85
N PHE A 227 -8.22 -4.07 -2.94
CA PHE A 227 -8.10 -2.91 -2.04
C PHE A 227 -9.26 -1.92 -2.20
N ARG A 228 -9.77 -1.72 -3.42
CA ARG A 228 -10.96 -0.88 -3.65
C ARG A 228 -12.19 -1.41 -2.90
N ASN A 229 -12.30 -2.71 -2.69
CA ASN A 229 -13.39 -3.30 -1.93
C ASN A 229 -13.36 -2.95 -0.43
N TYR A 230 -12.29 -2.36 0.07
CA TYR A 230 -12.23 -1.83 1.45
C TYR A 230 -13.10 -0.59 1.68
N VAL A 231 -13.80 -0.11 0.67
CA VAL A 231 -14.97 0.78 0.85
C VAL A 231 -16.01 0.13 1.78
N HIS A 232 -16.05 -1.22 1.81
CA HIS A 232 -16.88 -1.99 2.73
C HIS A 232 -16.09 -2.30 4.00
N VAL A 233 -16.41 -1.64 5.10
CA VAL A 233 -15.73 -1.76 6.40
C VAL A 233 -15.51 -3.22 6.81
N ASN A 234 -16.52 -4.09 6.64
CA ASN A 234 -16.41 -5.50 6.97
C ASN A 234 -15.34 -6.26 6.15
N GLN A 235 -15.05 -5.83 4.92
CA GLN A 235 -14.01 -6.44 4.11
C GLN A 235 -12.62 -6.03 4.64
N GLN A 236 -12.44 -4.79 5.03
CA GLN A 236 -11.21 -4.31 5.63
C GLN A 236 -10.93 -4.99 6.98
N ILE A 237 -11.96 -5.14 7.83
CA ILE A 237 -11.85 -5.84 9.12
C ILE A 237 -11.43 -7.31 8.90
N LYS A 238 -12.10 -8.03 7.97
CA LYS A 238 -11.77 -9.42 7.67
C LYS A 238 -10.37 -9.62 7.12
N ALA A 239 -9.87 -8.65 6.33
CA ALA A 239 -8.54 -8.69 5.77
C ALA A 239 -7.45 -8.36 6.81
N ASN A 240 -7.84 -7.79 7.96
CA ASN A 240 -6.94 -7.26 8.99
C ASN A 240 -5.81 -6.41 8.40
N PHE A 241 -6.15 -5.53 7.45
CA PHE A 241 -5.19 -4.77 6.68
C PHE A 241 -5.61 -3.31 6.54
N SER A 242 -4.67 -2.41 6.81
CA SER A 242 -4.84 -0.98 6.59
C SER A 242 -3.84 -0.51 5.54
N PRO A 243 -4.32 -0.08 4.36
CA PRO A 243 -3.44 0.42 3.31
C PRO A 243 -2.61 1.61 3.78
N ASP A 244 -1.33 1.56 3.45
CA ASP A 244 -0.34 2.60 3.73
C ASP A 244 0.05 3.37 2.45
N ARG A 245 1.05 4.24 2.57
CA ARG A 245 1.63 5.00 1.45
C ARG A 245 2.14 4.09 0.33
N VAL A 246 2.83 2.99 0.67
CA VAL A 246 3.41 2.08 -0.33
C VAL A 246 2.31 1.41 -1.13
N THR A 247 1.28 0.90 -0.46
CA THR A 247 0.10 0.29 -1.09
C THR A 247 -0.60 1.29 -2.03
N ALA A 248 -0.78 2.53 -1.59
CA ALA A 248 -1.38 3.58 -2.42
C ALA A 248 -0.53 3.88 -3.66
N LEU A 249 0.80 4.01 -3.51
CA LEU A 249 1.71 4.25 -4.63
C LEU A 249 1.68 3.11 -5.65
N LEU A 250 1.68 1.85 -5.22
CA LEU A 250 1.57 0.69 -6.12
C LEU A 250 0.27 0.73 -6.93
N CYS A 251 -0.85 1.07 -6.29
CA CYS A 251 -2.14 1.22 -6.97
C CYS A 251 -2.11 2.34 -8.01
N ILE A 252 -1.49 3.48 -7.69
CA ILE A 252 -1.38 4.64 -8.58
C ILE A 252 -0.44 4.36 -9.76
N ILE A 253 0.69 3.71 -9.53
CA ILE A 253 1.60 3.29 -10.60
C ILE A 253 0.88 2.34 -11.56
N THR A 254 0.08 1.41 -11.03
CA THR A 254 -0.73 0.48 -11.83
C THR A 254 -1.74 1.23 -12.68
N LEU A 255 -2.47 2.18 -12.10
CA LEU A 255 -3.40 3.03 -12.83
C LEU A 255 -2.67 3.82 -13.92
N LYS A 256 -1.59 4.52 -13.57
CA LYS A 256 -0.80 5.30 -14.51
C LYS A 256 -0.34 4.48 -15.71
N THR A 257 0.26 3.31 -15.46
CA THR A 257 0.72 2.40 -16.52
C THR A 257 -0.41 1.98 -17.44
N SER A 258 -1.60 1.73 -16.90
CA SER A 258 -2.79 1.41 -17.68
C SER A 258 -3.27 2.60 -18.52
N LEU A 259 -3.34 3.78 -17.91
CA LEU A 259 -3.78 5.01 -18.62
C LEU A 259 -2.81 5.41 -19.73
N ASP A 260 -1.50 5.36 -19.49
CA ASP A 260 -0.48 5.65 -20.51
C ASP A 260 -0.63 4.71 -21.73
N ARG A 261 -0.92 3.44 -21.48
CA ARG A 261 -1.20 2.49 -22.57
C ARG A 261 -2.47 2.82 -23.35
N PHE A 262 -3.55 3.18 -22.67
CA PHE A 262 -4.81 3.55 -23.34
C PHE A 262 -4.62 4.79 -24.19
N ILE A 263 -3.87 5.79 -23.71
CA ILE A 263 -3.53 6.99 -24.46
C ILE A 263 -2.74 6.62 -25.72
N LEU A 264 -1.73 5.77 -25.60
CA LEU A 264 -0.96 5.29 -26.76
C LEU A 264 -1.81 4.55 -27.80
N LEU A 265 -2.79 3.75 -27.35
CA LEU A 265 -3.70 3.05 -28.27
C LEU A 265 -4.64 4.03 -28.98
N ASP A 266 -5.18 5.01 -28.28
CA ASP A 266 -6.03 6.06 -28.86
C ASP A 266 -5.26 6.90 -29.89
N GLU A 267 -4.03 7.29 -29.61
CA GLU A 267 -3.16 8.01 -30.53
C GLU A 267 -2.84 7.21 -31.80
N ARG A 268 -2.59 5.90 -31.68
CA ARG A 268 -2.36 5.04 -32.83
C ARG A 268 -3.59 4.95 -33.72
N GLN A 269 -4.78 4.85 -33.14
CA GLN A 269 -6.04 4.85 -33.90
C GLN A 269 -6.26 6.16 -34.65
N ARG A 270 -5.89 7.30 -34.09
CA ARG A 270 -5.98 8.63 -34.74
C ARG A 270 -5.03 8.77 -35.94
N ARG A 271 -3.89 8.08 -35.93
CA ARG A 271 -2.86 8.15 -36.99
C ARG A 271 -3.13 7.24 -38.19
N VAL A 272 -4.01 6.25 -38.04
CA VAL A 272 -4.42 5.39 -39.20
C VAL A 272 -5.46 6.16 -40.03
N PRO A 273 -5.15 6.58 -41.26
CA PRO A 273 -6.14 7.24 -42.11
C PRO A 273 -7.32 6.30 -42.34
N SER A 274 -8.53 6.79 -42.14
CA SER A 274 -9.73 6.07 -42.59
C SER A 274 -9.58 5.74 -44.10
N ALA A 275 -9.56 4.45 -44.43
CA ALA A 275 -9.55 4.03 -45.83
C ALA A 275 -10.70 4.76 -46.58
N PRO A 276 -10.46 5.31 -47.78
CA PRO A 276 -11.50 5.97 -48.52
C PRO A 276 -12.65 5.00 -48.73
N SER A 277 -13.86 5.40 -48.35
CA SER A 277 -15.09 4.65 -48.63
C SER A 277 -15.19 4.48 -50.11
N SER A 278 -14.97 3.25 -50.61
CA SER A 278 -15.31 2.88 -51.98
C SER A 278 -16.81 3.07 -52.19
N LYS A 279 -17.18 4.19 -52.74
CA LYS A 279 -18.50 4.38 -53.33
C LYS A 279 -18.53 3.56 -54.62
N SER A 280 -19.33 2.55 -54.62
CA SER A 280 -19.89 1.93 -55.84
C SER A 280 -21.40 1.84 -55.66
#